data_6e9f582de577e3c031ddbf34a32a36a8
#
_entry.id   6e9f582de577e3c031ddbf34a32a36a8
#
_cell.length_a   1.000
_cell.length_b   1.000
_cell.length_c   1.000
_cell.angle_alpha   90.00
_cell.angle_beta   90.00
_cell.angle_gamma   90.00
#
_symmetry.space_group_name_H-M   'P 1'
#
loop_
_entity.id
_entity.type
_entity.pdbx_description
1 polymer ?
#
loop_
_entity_poly.entity_id
_entity_poly.type
_entity_poly.pdbx_seq_one_letter_code
_entity_poly.pdbx_strand_id
1 'polypeptide(L)'
;MEDTRAESLPIGAAEAAAALQTLQRYKAGKAALDKRLIDNELWFRMGHWKNYRDPLMPGKAQPSSGWLFNSIANKHADAMDNYPEPMVLPRAADDQATAQALSSVLPVVLEQADYEQVYSDVWWRKLKQGTGVTGIFWDPAARGGLGDIAVRSVNLLMLYWEPGVQDIQDSPDLFHLSLEDTARLTAQYPQLAGHTAGVVDVPRYIHEDGQTTANKSVVVDWYYKRPDENGKLRLHYCKLCNGVVLYASQNDPALAARGLYDHGKYPFVFDPLFVEEDSPAGFGYIDVMKDCQNAIDKMNHAMDENVLLASRQRYVLSDTAGVNEEELADLSRDIVHVVGRLNEDSFRPLQTAGLQGNSLSYRNSRIEELKEISGNRDLTQGGTTGGVTAASAIAALQEAGSKLSRDMLKSAYRAFARQCYLIIELMRQFYDEQRVFRITGQRGESEFVPFSAQGLRAKPVPAVGGVELGSREPVFDIVVSAAKKSTFSRLSQNETAKECYKLGFFDPANADAALAALEMMDFEGVEKVRARVRQNGTLAQQLLQLQGQMARLSAALAQQPGGTQTAQDTASLTAQLPVAAAARAMNWNGKEVK
;
A
#
# COMPACT_ATOMS: atom_id res chain seq x y z
N MET A 1 43.13 -36.61 3.30
CA MET A 1 41.84 -35.95 3.55
C MET A 1 41.54 -35.20 2.28
N GLU A 2 40.78 -35.85 1.40
CA GLU A 2 40.31 -35.24 0.16
C GLU A 2 39.33 -34.12 0.51
N ASP A 3 39.71 -32.94 0.05
CA ASP A 3 38.97 -31.71 0.15
C ASP A 3 37.74 -31.87 -0.78
N THR A 4 36.62 -32.36 -0.27
CA THR A 4 35.33 -32.41 -0.98
C THR A 4 34.82 -30.96 -1.04
N ARG A 5 35.40 -30.16 -1.95
CA ARG A 5 34.78 -28.95 -2.45
C ARG A 5 33.43 -29.37 -3.00
N ALA A 6 32.37 -28.93 -2.34
CA ALA A 6 31.03 -29.06 -2.86
C ALA A 6 30.92 -28.17 -4.09
N GLU A 7 31.40 -28.68 -5.26
CA GLU A 7 31.05 -28.07 -6.55
C GLU A 7 29.55 -28.00 -6.62
N SER A 8 29.00 -26.81 -6.79
CA SER A 8 27.57 -26.60 -6.96
C SER A 8 27.13 -27.34 -8.23
N LEU A 9 26.57 -28.53 -8.06
CA LEU A 9 26.08 -29.32 -9.20
C LEU A 9 25.07 -28.51 -10.00
N PRO A 10 25.14 -28.55 -11.34
CA PRO A 10 24.18 -27.85 -12.19
C PRO A 10 22.76 -28.39 -11.95
N ILE A 11 21.77 -27.52 -12.02
CA ILE A 11 20.36 -27.89 -11.90
C ILE A 11 19.93 -28.62 -13.17
N GLY A 12 19.57 -29.89 -13.01
CA GLY A 12 19.10 -30.78 -14.06
C GLY A 12 17.67 -31.28 -13.80
N ALA A 13 17.29 -32.35 -14.50
CA ALA A 13 15.96 -32.96 -14.39
C ALA A 13 15.70 -33.60 -13.01
N ALA A 14 16.72 -34.10 -12.35
CA ALA A 14 16.60 -34.74 -11.03
C ALA A 14 16.30 -33.70 -9.95
N GLU A 15 17.02 -32.57 -9.96
CA GLU A 15 16.80 -31.43 -9.04
C GLU A 15 15.44 -30.77 -9.29
N ALA A 16 15.04 -30.64 -10.56
CA ALA A 16 13.71 -30.16 -10.94
C ALA A 16 12.59 -31.05 -10.40
N ALA A 17 12.75 -32.36 -10.50
CA ALA A 17 11.79 -33.34 -9.95
C ALA A 17 11.70 -33.23 -8.41
N ALA A 18 12.84 -33.13 -7.71
CA ALA A 18 12.88 -32.92 -6.27
C ALA A 18 12.21 -31.59 -5.84
N ALA A 19 12.44 -30.49 -6.59
CA ALA A 19 11.78 -29.22 -6.37
C ALA A 19 10.26 -29.31 -6.53
N LEU A 20 9.78 -30.03 -7.55
CA LEU A 20 8.34 -30.25 -7.77
C LEU A 20 7.70 -31.07 -6.65
N GLN A 21 8.41 -32.07 -6.08
CA GLN A 21 7.94 -32.79 -4.90
C GLN A 21 7.85 -31.86 -3.68
N THR A 22 8.85 -31.00 -3.48
CA THR A 22 8.82 -29.98 -2.42
C THR A 22 7.65 -29.02 -2.60
N LEU A 23 7.40 -28.54 -3.83
CA LEU A 23 6.24 -27.72 -4.16
C LEU A 23 4.92 -28.42 -3.81
N GLN A 24 4.77 -29.71 -4.12
CA GLN A 24 3.57 -30.48 -3.75
C GLN A 24 3.37 -30.54 -2.23
N ARG A 25 4.45 -30.74 -1.46
CA ARG A 25 4.41 -30.70 0.01
C ARG A 25 3.96 -29.32 0.52
N TYR A 26 4.50 -28.23 -0.04
CA TYR A 26 4.13 -26.88 0.34
C TYR A 26 2.69 -26.53 -0.04
N LYS A 27 2.23 -27.00 -1.20
CA LYS A 27 0.82 -26.89 -1.60
C LYS A 27 -0.11 -27.60 -0.63
N ALA A 28 0.22 -28.80 -0.21
CA ALA A 28 -0.57 -29.53 0.79
C ALA A 28 -0.64 -28.79 2.12
N GLY A 29 0.48 -28.23 2.59
CA GLY A 29 0.54 -27.43 3.81
C GLY A 29 -0.25 -26.12 3.74
N LYS A 30 -0.37 -25.52 2.56
CA LYS A 30 -1.07 -24.26 2.34
C LYS A 30 -2.55 -24.42 1.93
N ALA A 31 -3.04 -25.64 1.71
CA ALA A 31 -4.37 -25.89 1.13
C ALA A 31 -5.53 -25.20 1.89
N ALA A 32 -5.45 -25.13 3.21
CA ALA A 32 -6.45 -24.43 4.05
C ALA A 32 -6.46 -22.92 3.77
N LEU A 33 -5.26 -22.30 3.64
CA LEU A 33 -5.12 -20.90 3.30
C LEU A 33 -5.66 -20.63 1.89
N ASP A 34 -5.32 -21.46 0.90
CA ASP A 34 -5.79 -21.32 -0.47
C ASP A 34 -7.33 -21.35 -0.56
N LYS A 35 -7.96 -22.25 0.17
CA LYS A 35 -9.42 -22.32 0.29
C LYS A 35 -9.99 -21.03 0.90
N ARG A 36 -9.37 -20.51 1.98
CA ARG A 36 -9.76 -19.26 2.64
C ARG A 36 -9.67 -18.06 1.67
N LEU A 37 -8.59 -17.97 0.89
CA LEU A 37 -8.38 -16.90 -0.08
C LEU A 37 -9.47 -16.90 -1.18
N ILE A 38 -9.82 -18.07 -1.69
CA ILE A 38 -10.86 -18.23 -2.73
C ILE A 38 -12.23 -17.86 -2.15
N ASP A 39 -12.54 -18.33 -0.95
CA ASP A 39 -13.79 -18.04 -0.25
C ASP A 39 -13.92 -16.53 0.03
N ASN A 40 -12.86 -15.91 0.54
CA ASN A 40 -12.86 -14.47 0.83
C ASN A 40 -13.12 -13.61 -0.42
N GLU A 41 -12.61 -13.99 -1.58
CA GLU A 41 -12.92 -13.28 -2.84
C GLU A 41 -14.41 -13.40 -3.21
N LEU A 42 -15.03 -14.57 -2.98
CA LEU A 42 -16.48 -14.75 -3.17
C LEU A 42 -17.30 -13.89 -2.21
N TRP A 43 -16.89 -13.81 -0.94
CA TRP A 43 -17.54 -12.94 0.05
C TRP A 43 -17.45 -11.47 -0.35
N PHE A 44 -16.29 -11.01 -0.77
CA PHE A 44 -16.10 -9.64 -1.22
C PHE A 44 -17.00 -9.27 -2.40
N ARG A 45 -17.15 -10.18 -3.35
CA ARG A 45 -18.00 -10.02 -4.53
C ARG A 45 -19.47 -10.31 -4.29
N MET A 46 -19.89 -10.49 -3.04
CA MET A 46 -21.26 -10.85 -2.65
C MET A 46 -21.77 -12.15 -3.32
N GLY A 47 -20.82 -13.00 -3.75
CA GLY A 47 -21.09 -14.28 -4.43
C GLY A 47 -21.03 -15.51 -3.52
N HIS A 48 -20.94 -15.33 -2.21
CA HIS A 48 -20.75 -16.40 -1.23
C HIS A 48 -21.87 -17.45 -1.24
N TRP A 49 -23.10 -17.08 -1.62
CA TRP A 49 -24.21 -18.00 -1.76
C TRP A 49 -24.03 -19.06 -2.85
N LYS A 50 -23.12 -18.87 -3.80
CA LYS A 50 -22.82 -19.87 -4.84
C LYS A 50 -22.26 -21.16 -4.25
N ASN A 51 -21.48 -21.04 -3.17
CA ASN A 51 -20.90 -22.17 -2.45
C ASN A 51 -21.67 -22.52 -1.17
N TYR A 52 -22.47 -21.58 -0.67
CA TYR A 52 -23.25 -21.70 0.57
C TYR A 52 -24.73 -21.89 0.22
N ARG A 53 -25.07 -23.05 -0.30
CA ARG A 53 -26.49 -23.41 -0.46
C ARG A 53 -27.04 -23.74 0.92
N ASP A 54 -27.95 -22.91 1.41
CA ASP A 54 -28.72 -23.27 2.58
C ASP A 54 -29.53 -24.53 2.26
N PRO A 55 -29.28 -25.68 2.92
CA PRO A 55 -30.01 -26.93 2.66
C PRO A 55 -31.52 -26.78 2.83
N LEU A 56 -31.96 -25.78 3.61
CA LEU A 56 -33.38 -25.50 3.88
C LEU A 56 -34.04 -24.69 2.75
N MET A 57 -33.26 -24.12 1.82
CA MET A 57 -33.78 -23.27 0.72
C MET A 57 -33.15 -23.56 -0.63
N PRO A 58 -33.27 -24.79 -1.13
CA PRO A 58 -32.70 -25.16 -2.44
C PRO A 58 -33.38 -24.38 -3.58
N GLY A 59 -32.61 -23.67 -4.38
CA GLY A 59 -33.07 -23.05 -5.61
C GLY A 59 -33.61 -21.62 -5.54
N LYS A 60 -33.64 -20.98 -4.36
CA LYS A 60 -34.01 -19.57 -4.20
C LYS A 60 -32.80 -18.63 -4.31
N ALA A 61 -33.00 -17.50 -4.96
CA ALA A 61 -32.01 -16.42 -4.96
C ALA A 61 -31.91 -15.86 -3.54
N GLN A 62 -30.67 -15.79 -3.01
CA GLN A 62 -30.42 -15.28 -1.67
C GLN A 62 -29.82 -13.88 -1.79
N PRO A 63 -30.51 -12.85 -1.26
CA PRO A 63 -30.02 -11.48 -1.35
C PRO A 63 -28.77 -11.31 -0.50
N SER A 64 -27.81 -10.54 -0.99
CA SER A 64 -26.62 -10.14 -0.26
C SER A 64 -26.58 -8.64 -0.13
N SER A 65 -26.28 -8.15 1.07
CA SER A 65 -26.10 -6.73 1.35
C SER A 65 -24.60 -6.35 1.33
N GLY A 66 -24.30 -5.15 0.86
CA GLY A 66 -22.92 -4.71 0.60
C GLY A 66 -22.18 -4.14 1.83
N TRP A 67 -22.53 -4.49 3.06
CA TRP A 67 -21.90 -3.91 4.26
C TRP A 67 -20.40 -4.22 4.36
N LEU A 68 -20.04 -5.47 4.11
CA LEU A 68 -18.65 -5.92 4.09
C LEU A 68 -17.86 -5.20 2.98
N PHE A 69 -18.41 -5.14 1.76
CA PHE A 69 -17.80 -4.42 0.63
C PHE A 69 -17.56 -2.96 0.98
N ASN A 70 -18.57 -2.26 1.50
CA ASN A 70 -18.47 -0.84 1.89
C ASN A 70 -17.38 -0.62 2.94
N SER A 71 -17.31 -1.49 3.95
CA SER A 71 -16.27 -1.40 4.99
C SER A 71 -14.86 -1.52 4.44
N ILE A 72 -14.63 -2.46 3.52
CA ILE A 72 -13.32 -2.66 2.88
C ILE A 72 -12.98 -1.50 1.94
N ALA A 73 -13.95 -1.01 1.16
CA ALA A 73 -13.74 0.10 0.24
C ALA A 73 -13.33 1.39 0.97
N ASN A 74 -13.96 1.69 2.11
CA ASN A 74 -13.58 2.83 2.95
C ASN A 74 -12.14 2.68 3.50
N LYS A 75 -11.76 1.50 3.98
CA LYS A 75 -10.38 1.25 4.45
C LYS A 75 -9.35 1.36 3.33
N HIS A 76 -9.70 0.95 2.13
CA HIS A 76 -8.83 1.15 0.97
C HIS A 76 -8.66 2.64 0.65
N ALA A 77 -9.73 3.44 0.67
CA ALA A 77 -9.66 4.88 0.47
C ALA A 77 -8.76 5.56 1.53
N ASP A 78 -8.93 5.21 2.83
CA ASP A 78 -8.06 5.68 3.91
C ASP A 78 -6.57 5.38 3.63
N ALA A 79 -6.28 4.22 3.06
CA ALA A 79 -4.92 3.82 2.73
C ALA A 79 -4.34 4.62 1.55
N MET A 80 -5.17 4.90 0.54
CA MET A 80 -4.75 5.72 -0.62
C MET A 80 -4.48 7.18 -0.24
N ASP A 81 -5.22 7.73 0.71
CA ASP A 81 -4.98 9.07 1.25
C ASP A 81 -3.65 9.19 2.01
N ASN A 82 -3.09 8.06 2.44
CA ASN A 82 -1.84 7.98 3.19
C ASN A 82 -0.73 7.26 2.39
N TYR A 83 -0.54 7.66 1.15
CA TYR A 83 0.51 7.11 0.28
C TYR A 83 1.91 7.32 0.87
N PRO A 84 2.80 6.29 0.91
CA PRO A 84 4.11 6.38 1.55
C PRO A 84 5.12 7.14 0.68
N GLU A 85 5.89 8.02 1.30
CA GLU A 85 7.08 8.65 0.71
C GLU A 85 8.34 8.21 1.46
N PRO A 86 9.38 7.73 0.74
CA PRO A 86 10.62 7.29 1.37
C PRO A 86 11.56 8.47 1.57
N MET A 87 12.23 8.49 2.75
CA MET A 87 13.37 9.34 3.04
C MET A 87 14.54 8.46 3.49
N VAL A 88 15.68 8.60 2.84
CA VAL A 88 16.88 7.82 3.11
C VAL A 88 17.82 8.62 4.00
N LEU A 89 18.21 8.03 5.14
CA LEU A 89 19.13 8.64 6.08
C LEU A 89 20.45 7.86 6.10
N PRO A 90 21.60 8.54 6.09
CA PRO A 90 22.91 7.89 6.16
C PRO A 90 23.22 7.47 7.61
N ARG A 91 23.87 6.32 7.79
CA ARG A 91 24.43 5.93 9.09
C ARG A 91 25.83 6.47 9.34
N ALA A 92 26.51 6.94 8.29
CA ALA A 92 27.81 7.57 8.39
C ALA A 92 27.84 8.90 7.65
N ALA A 93 28.64 9.85 8.13
CA ALA A 93 28.74 11.20 7.57
C ALA A 93 29.17 11.19 6.09
N ASP A 94 30.06 10.29 5.70
CA ASP A 94 30.57 10.15 4.35
C ASP A 94 29.53 9.70 3.32
N ASP A 95 28.38 9.18 3.81
CA ASP A 95 27.30 8.67 2.97
C ASP A 95 26.16 9.68 2.79
N GLN A 96 26.29 10.90 3.36
CA GLN A 96 25.24 11.92 3.35
C GLN A 96 24.82 12.34 1.92
N ALA A 97 25.77 12.57 1.04
CA ALA A 97 25.48 12.95 -0.34
C ALA A 97 24.74 11.83 -1.11
N THR A 98 25.14 10.58 -0.87
CA THR A 98 24.50 9.40 -1.47
C THR A 98 23.08 9.22 -0.93
N ALA A 99 22.86 9.39 0.38
CA ALA A 99 21.53 9.31 1.00
C ALA A 99 20.59 10.40 0.46
N GLN A 100 21.09 11.61 0.27
CA GLN A 100 20.33 12.71 -0.30
C GLN A 100 19.96 12.45 -1.76
N ALA A 101 20.89 11.93 -2.57
CA ALA A 101 20.61 11.52 -3.94
C ALA A 101 19.57 10.38 -4.00
N LEU A 102 19.68 9.36 -3.13
CA LEU A 102 18.70 8.29 -3.02
C LEU A 102 17.32 8.79 -2.63
N SER A 103 17.21 9.71 -1.66
CA SER A 103 15.94 10.31 -1.25
C SER A 103 15.24 11.03 -2.40
N SER A 104 16.00 11.57 -3.34
CA SER A 104 15.46 12.24 -4.53
C SER A 104 15.15 11.28 -5.67
N VAL A 105 15.93 10.21 -5.84
CA VAL A 105 15.81 9.27 -6.96
C VAL A 105 14.76 8.18 -6.69
N LEU A 106 14.65 7.67 -5.45
CA LEU A 106 13.71 6.60 -5.08
C LEU A 106 12.24 6.90 -5.46
N PRO A 107 11.70 8.10 -5.17
CA PRO A 107 10.34 8.42 -5.59
C PRO A 107 10.14 8.33 -7.11
N VAL A 108 11.16 8.75 -7.89
CA VAL A 108 11.11 8.69 -9.36
C VAL A 108 11.17 7.25 -9.86
N VAL A 109 11.99 6.39 -9.24
CA VAL A 109 12.04 4.95 -9.57
C VAL A 109 10.71 4.27 -9.28
N LEU A 110 10.07 4.61 -8.15
CA LEU A 110 8.76 4.10 -7.79
C LEU A 110 7.67 4.59 -8.77
N GLU A 111 7.69 5.87 -9.16
CA GLU A 111 6.78 6.41 -10.16
C GLU A 111 6.95 5.71 -11.52
N GLN A 112 8.18 5.49 -11.97
CA GLN A 112 8.49 4.78 -13.22
C GLN A 112 8.10 3.30 -13.20
N ALA A 113 8.05 2.69 -12.00
CA ALA A 113 7.56 1.33 -11.77
C ALA A 113 6.04 1.25 -11.57
N ASP A 114 5.31 2.36 -11.77
CA ASP A 114 3.85 2.47 -11.58
C ASP A 114 3.40 2.02 -10.17
N TYR A 115 4.20 2.42 -9.17
CA TYR A 115 4.03 1.93 -7.80
C TYR A 115 2.69 2.35 -7.17
N GLU A 116 2.08 3.47 -7.58
CA GLU A 116 0.77 3.89 -7.06
C GLU A 116 -0.31 2.85 -7.36
N GLN A 117 -0.31 2.29 -8.58
CA GLN A 117 -1.21 1.19 -8.94
C GLN A 117 -0.88 -0.09 -8.17
N VAL A 118 0.41 -0.44 -8.07
CA VAL A 118 0.86 -1.61 -7.30
C VAL A 118 0.44 -1.49 -5.83
N TYR A 119 0.59 -0.31 -5.23
CA TYR A 119 0.20 -0.03 -3.85
C TYR A 119 -1.30 -0.23 -3.65
N SER A 120 -2.14 0.30 -4.55
CA SER A 120 -3.58 0.08 -4.54
C SER A 120 -3.93 -1.42 -4.61
N ASP A 121 -3.33 -2.16 -5.54
CA ASP A 121 -3.59 -3.59 -5.72
C ASP A 121 -3.16 -4.42 -4.50
N VAL A 122 -2.02 -4.06 -3.89
CA VAL A 122 -1.51 -4.70 -2.67
C VAL A 122 -2.47 -4.46 -1.51
N TRP A 123 -3.00 -3.23 -1.35
CA TRP A 123 -3.97 -2.91 -0.31
C TRP A 123 -5.30 -3.63 -0.51
N TRP A 124 -5.83 -3.71 -1.73
CA TRP A 124 -7.03 -4.51 -2.01
C TRP A 124 -6.84 -5.97 -1.57
N ARG A 125 -5.68 -6.57 -1.89
CA ARG A 125 -5.36 -7.94 -1.47
C ARG A 125 -5.19 -8.04 0.03
N LYS A 126 -4.46 -7.14 0.66
CA LYS A 126 -4.25 -7.08 2.11
C LYS A 126 -5.57 -7.03 2.88
N LEU A 127 -6.48 -6.17 2.48
CA LEU A 127 -7.79 -6.00 3.15
C LEU A 127 -8.70 -7.22 2.97
N LYS A 128 -8.72 -7.81 1.76
CA LYS A 128 -9.57 -8.96 1.43
C LYS A 128 -9.00 -10.28 1.94
N GLN A 129 -7.74 -10.51 1.66
CA GLN A 129 -7.06 -11.81 1.82
C GLN A 129 -6.16 -11.89 3.06
N GLY A 130 -6.00 -10.76 3.76
CA GLY A 130 -5.19 -10.68 4.97
C GLY A 130 -3.72 -10.39 4.75
N THR A 131 -3.21 -10.51 3.52
CA THR A 131 -1.81 -10.26 3.23
C THR A 131 -1.64 -9.68 1.84
N GLY A 132 -0.99 -8.53 1.78
CA GLY A 132 -0.47 -7.97 0.55
C GLY A 132 0.96 -8.48 0.30
N VAL A 133 1.28 -8.80 -0.93
CA VAL A 133 2.65 -9.21 -1.31
C VAL A 133 3.13 -8.34 -2.45
N THR A 134 4.30 -7.73 -2.26
CA THR A 134 5.00 -6.96 -3.28
C THR A 134 6.22 -7.75 -3.75
N GLY A 135 6.36 -7.93 -5.05
CA GLY A 135 7.55 -8.50 -5.68
C GLY A 135 8.43 -7.39 -6.26
N ILE A 136 9.75 -7.47 -6.04
CA ILE A 136 10.73 -6.48 -6.49
C ILE A 136 11.81 -7.21 -7.26
N PHE A 137 11.85 -6.97 -8.58
CA PHE A 137 12.67 -7.73 -9.51
C PHE A 137 13.54 -6.80 -10.37
N TRP A 138 14.62 -7.33 -10.88
CA TRP A 138 15.35 -6.73 -11.98
C TRP A 138 14.80 -7.26 -13.31
N ASP A 139 14.36 -6.35 -14.19
CA ASP A 139 13.94 -6.69 -15.55
C ASP A 139 15.02 -6.27 -16.54
N PRO A 140 15.83 -7.20 -17.07
CA PRO A 140 16.91 -6.87 -17.98
C PRO A 140 16.43 -6.39 -19.37
N ALA A 141 15.17 -6.67 -19.74
CA ALA A 141 14.61 -6.26 -21.03
C ALA A 141 14.04 -4.84 -21.01
N ALA A 142 13.83 -4.27 -19.82
CA ALA A 142 13.31 -2.91 -19.69
C ALA A 142 14.25 -1.87 -20.33
N ARG A 143 13.69 -0.74 -20.75
CA ARG A 143 14.42 0.40 -21.34
C ARG A 143 15.35 0.01 -22.52
N GLY A 144 14.86 -0.87 -23.37
CA GLY A 144 15.61 -1.27 -24.57
C GLY A 144 16.86 -2.10 -24.28
N GLY A 145 16.87 -2.83 -23.18
CA GLY A 145 17.98 -3.71 -22.77
C GLY A 145 18.95 -3.13 -21.74
N LEU A 146 18.73 -1.87 -21.31
CA LEU A 146 19.50 -1.28 -20.20
C LEU A 146 19.09 -1.92 -18.84
N GLY A 147 17.92 -2.51 -18.78
CA GLY A 147 17.32 -3.06 -17.59
C GLY A 147 16.77 -2.00 -16.64
N ASP A 148 15.79 -2.36 -15.85
CA ASP A 148 15.26 -1.51 -14.78
C ASP A 148 14.59 -2.32 -13.66
N ILE A 149 14.27 -1.65 -12.56
CA ILE A 149 13.59 -2.25 -11.41
C ILE A 149 12.09 -2.35 -11.73
N ALA A 150 11.56 -3.57 -11.60
CA ALA A 150 10.14 -3.86 -11.73
C ALA A 150 9.54 -4.14 -10.34
N VAL A 151 8.50 -3.40 -9.99
CA VAL A 151 7.73 -3.62 -8.77
C VAL A 151 6.34 -4.13 -9.16
N ARG A 152 5.89 -5.22 -8.55
CA ARG A 152 4.63 -5.87 -8.92
C ARG A 152 3.84 -6.31 -7.70
N SER A 153 2.53 -6.19 -7.76
CA SER A 153 1.63 -6.84 -6.81
C SER A 153 1.55 -8.33 -7.12
N VAL A 154 1.90 -9.19 -6.15
CA VAL A 154 1.95 -10.64 -6.32
C VAL A 154 0.73 -11.27 -5.66
N ASN A 155 0.13 -12.25 -6.37
CA ASN A 155 -1.02 -12.98 -5.84
C ASN A 155 -0.57 -14.03 -4.84
N LEU A 156 -1.01 -13.89 -3.57
CA LEU A 156 -0.68 -14.83 -2.50
C LEU A 156 -1.11 -16.27 -2.83
N LEU A 157 -2.17 -16.47 -3.60
CA LEU A 157 -2.65 -17.78 -4.04
C LEU A 157 -1.61 -18.52 -4.88
N MET A 158 -0.70 -17.80 -5.54
CA MET A 158 0.33 -18.33 -6.43
C MET A 158 1.71 -18.51 -5.76
N LEU A 159 1.84 -18.19 -4.48
CA LEU A 159 3.09 -18.29 -3.73
C LEU A 159 3.04 -19.47 -2.76
N TYR A 160 4.13 -20.25 -2.72
CA TYR A 160 4.26 -21.42 -1.85
C TYR A 160 5.62 -21.41 -1.15
N TRP A 161 5.60 -21.64 0.15
CA TRP A 161 6.75 -21.61 1.06
C TRP A 161 6.67 -22.74 2.07
N GLU A 162 7.73 -22.95 2.85
CA GLU A 162 7.75 -23.99 3.86
C GLU A 162 6.72 -23.72 4.96
N PRO A 163 5.83 -24.69 5.27
CA PRO A 163 4.89 -24.55 6.38
C PRO A 163 5.59 -24.36 7.73
N GLY A 164 5.05 -23.48 8.57
CA GLY A 164 5.56 -23.22 9.92
C GLY A 164 6.65 -22.16 10.01
N VAL A 165 7.00 -21.47 8.90
CA VAL A 165 7.92 -20.32 8.97
C VAL A 165 7.14 -19.04 9.27
N GLN A 166 7.68 -18.19 10.15
CA GLN A 166 7.12 -16.90 10.50
C GLN A 166 7.57 -15.79 9.52
N ASP A 167 8.85 -15.79 9.14
CA ASP A 167 9.37 -14.87 8.11
C ASP A 167 9.60 -15.65 6.82
N ILE A 168 9.13 -15.11 5.71
CA ILE A 168 9.34 -15.70 4.39
C ILE A 168 10.83 -15.87 4.06
N GLN A 169 11.69 -15.04 4.66
CA GLN A 169 13.13 -15.11 4.44
C GLN A 169 13.77 -16.34 5.07
N ASP A 170 13.10 -16.98 6.02
CA ASP A 170 13.59 -18.21 6.68
C ASP A 170 13.22 -19.49 5.90
N SER A 171 12.32 -19.40 4.92
CA SER A 171 12.00 -20.52 4.05
C SER A 171 13.22 -20.92 3.20
N PRO A 172 13.61 -22.19 3.15
CA PRO A 172 14.73 -22.66 2.30
C PRO A 172 14.40 -22.57 0.81
N ASP A 173 13.14 -22.78 0.45
CA ASP A 173 12.63 -22.72 -0.90
C ASP A 173 11.36 -21.86 -0.94
N LEU A 174 11.18 -21.15 -2.04
CA LEU A 174 9.98 -20.34 -2.34
C LEU A 174 9.59 -20.58 -3.79
N PHE A 175 8.33 -20.89 -4.04
CA PHE A 175 7.81 -21.08 -5.38
C PHE A 175 6.77 -20.01 -5.70
N HIS A 176 6.91 -19.41 -6.87
CA HIS A 176 5.90 -18.55 -7.46
C HIS A 176 5.37 -19.21 -8.73
N LEU A 177 4.06 -19.37 -8.83
CA LEU A 177 3.42 -19.98 -9.99
C LEU A 177 2.81 -18.90 -10.87
N SER A 178 2.96 -19.01 -12.18
CA SER A 178 2.31 -18.16 -13.15
C SER A 178 1.72 -18.96 -14.29
N LEU A 179 0.69 -18.42 -14.94
CA LEU A 179 0.06 -19.00 -16.11
C LEU A 179 0.47 -18.20 -17.33
N GLU A 180 1.28 -18.78 -18.19
CA GLU A 180 1.75 -18.18 -19.42
C GLU A 180 1.18 -18.89 -20.64
N ASP A 181 1.05 -18.18 -21.77
CA ASP A 181 0.59 -18.76 -23.03
C ASP A 181 1.58 -19.81 -23.53
N THR A 182 1.09 -21.02 -23.80
CA THR A 182 1.92 -22.17 -24.18
C THR A 182 2.65 -21.94 -25.51
N ALA A 183 2.01 -21.31 -26.47
CA ALA A 183 2.61 -21.05 -27.77
C ALA A 183 3.77 -20.04 -27.66
N ARG A 184 3.57 -19.00 -26.85
CA ARG A 184 4.61 -18.00 -26.56
C ARG A 184 5.81 -18.64 -25.83
N LEU A 185 5.54 -19.46 -24.82
CA LEU A 185 6.59 -20.19 -24.08
C LEU A 185 7.40 -21.12 -24.98
N THR A 186 6.72 -21.89 -25.84
CA THR A 186 7.39 -22.81 -26.77
C THR A 186 8.22 -22.07 -27.81
N ALA A 187 7.78 -20.90 -28.26
CA ALA A 187 8.55 -20.04 -29.15
C ALA A 187 9.80 -19.47 -28.47
N GLN A 188 9.70 -19.10 -27.21
CA GLN A 188 10.81 -18.55 -26.42
C GLN A 188 11.79 -19.64 -25.94
N TYR A 189 11.28 -20.84 -25.62
CA TYR A 189 12.03 -21.95 -25.08
C TYR A 189 11.79 -23.23 -25.92
N PRO A 190 12.57 -23.45 -26.99
CA PRO A 190 12.38 -24.60 -27.89
C PRO A 190 12.46 -25.96 -27.18
N GLN A 191 13.15 -26.05 -26.03
CA GLN A 191 13.22 -27.25 -25.20
C GLN A 191 11.89 -27.74 -24.65
N LEU A 192 10.84 -26.90 -24.67
CA LEU A 192 9.47 -27.28 -24.29
C LEU A 192 8.72 -28.06 -25.39
N ALA A 193 9.27 -28.12 -26.59
CA ALA A 193 8.63 -28.85 -27.70
C ALA A 193 8.45 -30.33 -27.31
N GLY A 194 7.20 -30.82 -27.34
CA GLY A 194 6.86 -32.18 -26.91
C GLY A 194 6.51 -32.36 -25.42
N HIS A 195 6.74 -31.33 -24.58
CA HIS A 195 6.39 -31.35 -23.16
C HIS A 195 5.15 -30.51 -22.86
N THR A 196 4.01 -30.91 -23.41
CA THR A 196 2.74 -30.12 -23.30
C THR A 196 1.86 -30.53 -22.12
N ALA A 197 2.12 -31.68 -21.47
CA ALA A 197 1.33 -32.15 -20.34
C ALA A 197 1.63 -31.34 -19.08
N GLY A 198 0.61 -30.70 -18.52
CA GLY A 198 0.73 -29.96 -17.27
C GLY A 198 1.03 -30.87 -16.09
N VAL A 199 2.14 -30.62 -15.40
CA VAL A 199 2.59 -31.39 -14.21
C VAL A 199 2.05 -30.77 -12.92
N VAL A 200 1.70 -29.49 -12.93
CA VAL A 200 1.29 -28.73 -11.74
C VAL A 200 -0.10 -28.16 -11.96
N ASP A 201 -1.01 -28.46 -11.04
CA ASP A 201 -2.31 -27.79 -10.98
C ASP A 201 -2.23 -26.49 -10.17
N VAL A 202 -3.03 -25.47 -10.54
CA VAL A 202 -3.03 -24.15 -9.92
C VAL A 202 -4.42 -23.81 -9.39
N PRO A 203 -4.56 -23.46 -8.12
CA PRO A 203 -5.83 -23.00 -7.58
C PRO A 203 -6.23 -21.68 -8.22
N ARG A 204 -7.52 -21.47 -8.41
CA ARG A 204 -8.07 -20.28 -9.06
C ARG A 204 -9.21 -19.69 -8.29
N TYR A 205 -9.36 -18.38 -8.40
CA TYR A 205 -10.57 -17.70 -7.98
C TYR A 205 -11.76 -18.13 -8.86
N ILE A 206 -12.93 -18.20 -8.26
CA ILE A 206 -14.17 -18.54 -8.97
C ILE A 206 -14.68 -17.28 -9.66
N HIS A 207 -14.69 -17.30 -10.99
CA HIS A 207 -15.26 -16.23 -11.83
C HIS A 207 -16.57 -16.69 -12.46
N GLU A 208 -17.45 -15.74 -12.76
CA GLU A 208 -18.71 -16.02 -13.45
C GLU A 208 -18.50 -16.32 -14.92
N ASP A 209 -17.50 -15.72 -15.52
CA ASP A 209 -17.23 -15.68 -16.96
C ASP A 209 -16.46 -16.90 -17.46
N GLY A 210 -16.53 -18.03 -16.85
CA GLY A 210 -16.00 -19.29 -17.37
C GLY A 210 -14.62 -19.20 -18.06
N GLN A 211 -13.66 -18.47 -17.47
CA GLN A 211 -12.34 -18.27 -18.07
C GLN A 211 -11.64 -19.59 -18.33
N THR A 212 -11.41 -19.89 -19.61
CA THR A 212 -10.64 -21.07 -20.01
C THR A 212 -9.14 -20.78 -19.96
N THR A 213 -8.37 -21.73 -19.49
CA THR A 213 -6.90 -21.68 -19.48
C THR A 213 -6.31 -22.87 -20.23
N ALA A 214 -7.09 -23.47 -21.14
CA ALA A 214 -6.68 -24.63 -21.93
C ALA A 214 -5.37 -24.40 -22.72
N ASN A 215 -5.12 -23.14 -23.14
CA ASN A 215 -3.93 -22.75 -23.89
C ASN A 215 -2.77 -22.26 -23.02
N LYS A 216 -2.85 -22.41 -21.68
CA LYS A 216 -1.83 -21.91 -20.78
C LYS A 216 -1.08 -23.03 -20.09
N SER A 217 0.22 -22.86 -19.96
CA SER A 217 1.08 -23.72 -19.17
C SER A 217 1.46 -23.05 -17.85
N VAL A 218 1.62 -23.86 -16.81
CA VAL A 218 2.07 -23.38 -15.50
C VAL A 218 3.58 -23.25 -15.54
N VAL A 219 4.06 -22.05 -15.33
CA VAL A 219 5.47 -21.76 -15.10
C VAL A 219 5.70 -21.71 -13.60
N VAL A 220 6.74 -22.36 -13.15
CA VAL A 220 7.17 -22.42 -11.76
C VAL A 220 8.49 -21.67 -11.64
N ASP A 221 8.44 -20.52 -10.96
CA ASP A 221 9.61 -19.75 -10.58
C ASP A 221 10.04 -20.23 -9.18
N TRP A 222 11.12 -20.98 -9.12
CA TRP A 222 11.67 -21.55 -7.91
C TRP A 222 12.85 -20.71 -7.43
N TYR A 223 12.69 -20.08 -6.28
CA TYR A 223 13.73 -19.36 -5.55
C TYR A 223 14.20 -20.25 -4.41
N TYR A 224 15.52 -20.40 -4.24
CA TYR A 224 16.07 -21.27 -3.21
C TYR A 224 17.38 -20.71 -2.66
N LYS A 225 17.66 -21.00 -1.39
CA LYS A 225 18.86 -20.55 -0.71
C LYS A 225 19.81 -21.74 -0.51
N ARG A 226 21.07 -21.54 -0.91
CA ARG A 226 22.14 -22.53 -0.71
C ARG A 226 23.36 -21.83 -0.12
N PRO A 227 24.08 -22.47 0.83
CA PRO A 227 25.32 -21.93 1.36
C PRO A 227 26.41 -21.96 0.28
N ASP A 228 27.18 -20.89 0.17
CA ASP A 228 28.43 -20.86 -0.60
C ASP A 228 29.58 -21.54 0.17
N GLU A 229 30.79 -21.57 -0.43
CA GLU A 229 31.98 -22.18 0.19
C GLU A 229 32.35 -21.58 1.55
N ASN A 230 31.91 -20.34 1.83
CA ASN A 230 32.13 -19.63 3.09
C ASN A 230 30.96 -19.77 4.07
N GLY A 231 29.96 -20.58 3.74
CA GLY A 231 28.74 -20.77 4.55
C GLY A 231 27.74 -19.62 4.45
N LYS A 232 27.95 -18.62 3.57
CA LYS A 232 27.00 -17.53 3.33
C LYS A 232 25.87 -18.04 2.44
N LEU A 233 24.62 -17.84 2.87
CA LEU A 233 23.45 -18.20 2.07
C LEU A 233 23.35 -17.30 0.82
N ARG A 234 23.32 -17.94 -0.35
CA ARG A 234 23.12 -17.30 -1.65
C ARG A 234 21.74 -17.62 -2.16
N LEU A 235 21.09 -16.61 -2.73
CA LEU A 235 19.81 -16.80 -3.39
C LEU A 235 20.03 -17.23 -4.83
N HIS A 236 19.45 -18.37 -5.19
CA HIS A 236 19.40 -18.86 -6.56
C HIS A 236 17.97 -18.85 -7.10
N TYR A 237 17.85 -18.96 -8.41
CA TYR A 237 16.58 -18.96 -9.12
C TYR A 237 16.58 -19.99 -10.23
N CYS A 238 15.47 -20.72 -10.35
CA CYS A 238 15.26 -21.66 -11.43
C CYS A 238 13.84 -21.51 -11.99
N LYS A 239 13.73 -21.38 -13.31
CA LYS A 239 12.46 -21.35 -14.03
C LYS A 239 12.16 -22.71 -14.61
N LEU A 240 11.01 -23.28 -14.24
CA LEU A 240 10.56 -24.61 -14.66
C LEU A 240 9.22 -24.50 -15.38
N CYS A 241 9.02 -25.35 -16.39
CA CYS A 241 7.70 -25.53 -17.02
C CYS A 241 7.55 -27.00 -17.41
N ASN A 242 6.42 -27.62 -17.06
CA ASN A 242 6.10 -29.02 -17.40
C ASN A 242 7.23 -30.01 -17.07
N GLY A 243 7.98 -29.79 -15.98
CA GLY A 243 9.10 -30.62 -15.56
C GLY A 243 10.42 -30.35 -16.28
N VAL A 244 10.46 -29.40 -17.21
CA VAL A 244 11.66 -28.99 -17.95
C VAL A 244 12.26 -27.75 -17.32
N VAL A 245 13.59 -27.72 -17.12
CA VAL A 245 14.34 -26.54 -16.67
C VAL A 245 14.49 -25.59 -17.85
N LEU A 246 13.91 -24.40 -17.75
CA LEU A 246 13.99 -23.37 -18.77
C LEU A 246 15.23 -22.49 -18.58
N TYR A 247 15.51 -22.16 -17.32
CA TYR A 247 16.66 -21.37 -16.89
C TYR A 247 16.99 -21.68 -15.44
N ALA A 248 18.27 -21.66 -15.09
CA ALA A 248 18.72 -21.74 -13.70
C ALA A 248 19.95 -20.85 -13.50
N SER A 249 19.93 -20.00 -12.49
CA SER A 249 21.06 -19.10 -12.16
C SER A 249 22.32 -19.88 -11.74
N GLN A 250 22.15 -21.09 -11.20
CA GLN A 250 23.24 -21.97 -10.82
C GLN A 250 23.97 -22.59 -12.04
N ASN A 251 23.27 -22.65 -13.19
CA ASN A 251 23.85 -23.12 -14.46
C ASN A 251 24.54 -22.01 -15.25
N ASP A 252 24.37 -20.74 -14.83
CA ASP A 252 25.01 -19.58 -15.42
C ASP A 252 26.37 -19.34 -14.74
N PRO A 253 27.50 -19.40 -15.48
CA PRO A 253 28.83 -19.21 -14.90
C PRO A 253 29.01 -17.88 -14.16
N ALA A 254 28.28 -16.84 -14.56
CA ALA A 254 28.35 -15.53 -13.92
C ALA A 254 27.63 -15.48 -12.58
N LEU A 255 26.60 -16.32 -12.40
CA LEU A 255 25.72 -16.32 -11.23
C LEU A 255 25.91 -17.53 -10.33
N ALA A 256 26.56 -18.61 -10.80
CA ALA A 256 26.71 -19.85 -10.06
C ALA A 256 27.33 -19.65 -8.65
N ALA A 257 28.38 -18.83 -8.56
CA ALA A 257 29.04 -18.51 -7.29
C ALA A 257 28.43 -17.32 -6.56
N ARG A 258 27.85 -16.35 -7.31
CA ARG A 258 27.33 -15.09 -6.77
C ARG A 258 25.88 -15.21 -6.27
N GLY A 259 25.08 -16.04 -6.93
CA GLY A 259 23.64 -16.08 -6.78
C GLY A 259 22.91 -15.05 -7.67
N LEU A 260 21.58 -15.06 -7.63
CA LEU A 260 20.73 -14.16 -8.42
C LEU A 260 20.89 -12.70 -7.98
N TYR A 261 20.78 -12.44 -6.67
CA TYR A 261 20.89 -11.13 -6.08
C TYR A 261 21.91 -11.12 -4.93
N ASP A 262 22.75 -10.10 -4.89
CA ASP A 262 23.84 -9.97 -3.90
C ASP A 262 23.34 -9.87 -2.46
N HIS A 263 22.13 -9.29 -2.28
CA HIS A 263 21.51 -9.17 -0.96
C HIS A 263 21.06 -10.51 -0.36
N GLY A 264 20.99 -11.61 -1.15
CA GLY A 264 20.65 -12.95 -0.71
C GLY A 264 19.24 -13.16 -0.14
N LYS A 265 18.33 -12.17 -0.31
CA LYS A 265 16.95 -12.23 0.17
C LYS A 265 15.99 -12.54 -0.96
N TYR A 266 14.87 -13.21 -0.63
CA TYR A 266 13.77 -13.35 -1.59
C TYR A 266 13.25 -11.98 -2.02
N PRO A 267 12.93 -11.79 -3.31
CA PRO A 267 12.44 -10.53 -3.86
C PRO A 267 10.95 -10.29 -3.56
N PHE A 268 10.44 -10.85 -2.47
CA PHE A 268 9.05 -10.75 -2.05
C PHE A 268 8.96 -10.16 -0.65
N VAL A 269 8.12 -9.12 -0.51
CA VAL A 269 7.83 -8.49 0.77
C VAL A 269 6.38 -8.78 1.14
N PHE A 270 6.21 -9.50 2.25
CA PHE A 270 4.90 -9.80 2.83
C PHE A 270 4.48 -8.70 3.79
N ASP A 271 3.24 -8.27 3.67
CA ASP A 271 2.60 -7.26 4.52
C ASP A 271 1.26 -7.82 5.04
N PRO A 272 1.28 -8.57 6.16
CA PRO A 272 0.07 -9.08 6.78
C PRO A 272 -0.74 -7.95 7.42
N LEU A 273 -2.08 -8.04 7.34
CA LEU A 273 -3.00 -7.12 7.99
C LEU A 273 -3.08 -7.42 9.49
N PHE A 274 -3.49 -8.62 9.82
CA PHE A 274 -3.46 -9.19 11.16
C PHE A 274 -2.54 -10.41 11.15
N VAL A 275 -1.61 -10.43 12.08
CA VAL A 275 -0.57 -11.47 12.14
C VAL A 275 -1.20 -12.80 12.57
N GLU A 276 -0.78 -13.89 11.95
CA GLU A 276 -1.10 -15.27 12.31
C GLU A 276 0.20 -15.97 12.76
N GLU A 277 0.15 -16.73 13.84
CA GLU A 277 1.32 -17.47 14.33
C GLU A 277 1.75 -18.54 13.34
N ASP A 278 3.04 -18.83 13.28
CA ASP A 278 3.65 -19.84 12.41
C ASP A 278 3.38 -19.66 10.90
N SER A 279 3.09 -18.41 10.49
CA SER A 279 2.83 -18.08 9.08
C SER A 279 3.30 -16.67 8.74
N PRO A 280 3.93 -16.43 7.58
CA PRO A 280 4.19 -15.08 7.08
C PRO A 280 2.93 -14.42 6.52
N ALA A 281 1.87 -15.21 6.28
CA ALA A 281 0.57 -14.73 5.83
C ALA A 281 -0.38 -14.60 7.03
N GLY A 282 -1.12 -13.49 7.08
CA GLY A 282 -2.10 -13.20 8.10
C GLY A 282 -3.54 -13.39 7.62
N PHE A 283 -4.50 -12.86 8.40
CA PHE A 283 -5.92 -12.85 8.06
C PHE A 283 -6.43 -11.41 7.85
N GLY A 284 -7.56 -11.28 7.18
CA GLY A 284 -8.10 -10.00 6.73
C GLY A 284 -9.44 -9.63 7.38
N TYR A 285 -9.98 -8.49 6.95
CA TYR A 285 -11.28 -8.04 7.44
C TYR A 285 -12.42 -8.99 7.10
N ILE A 286 -12.36 -9.66 5.94
CA ILE A 286 -13.39 -10.62 5.55
C ILE A 286 -13.46 -11.76 6.55
N ASP A 287 -12.30 -12.29 6.97
CA ASP A 287 -12.24 -13.40 7.93
C ASP A 287 -12.95 -13.09 9.25
N VAL A 288 -12.90 -11.82 9.68
CA VAL A 288 -13.51 -11.36 10.95
C VAL A 288 -14.97 -10.95 10.79
N MET A 289 -15.36 -10.41 9.62
CA MET A 289 -16.68 -9.81 9.41
C MET A 289 -17.70 -10.75 8.73
N LYS A 290 -17.25 -11.83 8.07
CA LYS A 290 -18.13 -12.70 7.28
C LYS A 290 -19.30 -13.30 8.06
N ASP A 291 -19.11 -13.61 9.35
CA ASP A 291 -20.17 -14.17 10.17
C ASP A 291 -21.27 -13.15 10.48
N CYS A 292 -20.88 -11.89 10.75
CA CYS A 292 -21.85 -10.79 10.92
C CYS A 292 -22.62 -10.53 9.61
N GLN A 293 -21.91 -10.48 8.47
CA GLN A 293 -22.52 -10.32 7.16
C GLN A 293 -23.50 -11.45 6.84
N ASN A 294 -23.13 -12.70 7.13
CA ASN A 294 -23.98 -13.86 6.93
C ASN A 294 -25.27 -13.77 7.77
N ALA A 295 -25.16 -13.35 9.03
CA ALA A 295 -26.32 -13.15 9.90
C ALA A 295 -27.27 -12.06 9.36
N ILE A 296 -26.70 -10.93 8.86
CA ILE A 296 -27.48 -9.85 8.24
C ILE A 296 -28.21 -10.36 7.00
N ASP A 297 -27.52 -11.08 6.11
CA ASP A 297 -28.11 -11.57 4.86
C ASP A 297 -29.20 -12.62 5.09
N LYS A 298 -29.01 -13.53 6.06
CA LYS A 298 -30.06 -14.49 6.47
C LYS A 298 -31.28 -13.79 7.02
N MET A 299 -31.08 -12.74 7.83
CA MET A 299 -32.21 -11.97 8.38
C MET A 299 -32.95 -11.18 7.29
N ASN A 300 -32.22 -10.56 6.36
CA ASN A 300 -32.81 -9.87 5.22
C ASN A 300 -33.65 -10.84 4.38
N HIS A 301 -33.10 -12.03 4.08
CA HIS A 301 -33.82 -13.05 3.33
C HIS A 301 -35.13 -13.50 4.05
N ALA A 302 -35.04 -13.77 5.35
CA ALA A 302 -36.23 -14.14 6.14
C ALA A 302 -37.28 -13.02 6.18
N MET A 303 -36.82 -11.75 6.21
CA MET A 303 -37.71 -10.58 6.16
C MET A 303 -38.38 -10.46 4.80
N ASP A 304 -37.63 -10.60 3.70
CA ASP A 304 -38.16 -10.55 2.34
C ASP A 304 -39.17 -11.64 2.10
N GLU A 305 -38.91 -12.87 2.53
CA GLU A 305 -39.88 -13.96 2.45
C GLU A 305 -41.16 -13.67 3.27
N ASN A 306 -41.01 -13.17 4.49
CA ASN A 306 -42.16 -12.83 5.32
C ASN A 306 -43.00 -11.72 4.67
N VAL A 307 -42.38 -10.67 4.13
CA VAL A 307 -43.06 -9.58 3.42
C VAL A 307 -43.80 -10.12 2.19
N LEU A 308 -43.16 -10.99 1.39
CA LEU A 308 -43.79 -11.62 0.24
C LEU A 308 -44.96 -12.52 0.62
N LEU A 309 -44.82 -13.29 1.70
CA LEU A 309 -45.91 -14.14 2.22
C LEU A 309 -47.06 -13.32 2.82
N ALA A 310 -46.74 -12.23 3.54
CA ALA A 310 -47.73 -11.34 4.09
C ALA A 310 -48.50 -10.51 3.04
N SER A 311 -47.83 -10.21 1.91
CA SER A 311 -48.45 -9.48 0.78
C SER A 311 -49.37 -10.35 -0.06
N ARG A 312 -49.28 -11.66 0.03
CA ARG A 312 -50.15 -12.63 -0.67
C ARG A 312 -51.14 -13.23 0.30
N GLN A 313 -52.41 -12.86 0.17
CA GLN A 313 -53.47 -13.47 0.99
C GLN A 313 -53.62 -14.96 0.58
N ARG A 314 -53.37 -15.85 1.49
CA ARG A 314 -53.55 -17.30 1.33
C ARG A 314 -54.80 -17.75 2.05
N TYR A 315 -55.44 -18.75 1.49
CA TYR A 315 -56.66 -19.30 2.05
C TYR A 315 -56.48 -20.78 2.37
N VAL A 316 -57.14 -21.22 3.41
CA VAL A 316 -57.32 -22.64 3.69
C VAL A 316 -58.74 -23.00 3.25
N LEU A 317 -58.79 -23.95 2.31
CA LEU A 317 -60.04 -24.48 1.75
C LEU A 317 -60.20 -25.92 2.22
N SER A 318 -61.41 -26.28 2.64
CA SER A 318 -61.79 -27.68 2.83
C SER A 318 -62.17 -28.26 1.46
N ASP A 319 -61.84 -29.52 1.21
CA ASP A 319 -62.25 -30.23 -0.01
C ASP A 319 -63.78 -30.21 -0.25
N THR A 320 -64.55 -29.96 0.81
CA THR A 320 -66.02 -29.86 0.78
C THR A 320 -66.51 -28.43 0.61
N ALA A 321 -65.65 -27.43 0.45
CA ALA A 321 -66.04 -26.02 0.42
C ALA A 321 -66.76 -25.62 -0.90
N GLY A 322 -66.63 -26.40 -1.96
CA GLY A 322 -67.26 -26.15 -3.27
C GLY A 322 -66.88 -24.83 -3.91
N VAL A 323 -65.74 -24.26 -3.55
CA VAL A 323 -65.20 -22.99 -4.10
C VAL A 323 -64.52 -23.28 -5.41
N ASN A 324 -64.75 -22.44 -6.43
CA ASN A 324 -64.02 -22.51 -7.69
C ASN A 324 -62.62 -21.94 -7.51
N GLU A 325 -61.62 -22.84 -7.42
CA GLU A 325 -60.24 -22.48 -7.17
C GLU A 325 -59.61 -21.66 -8.32
N GLU A 326 -60.01 -21.92 -9.58
CA GLU A 326 -59.53 -21.16 -10.75
C GLU A 326 -60.04 -19.71 -10.70
N GLU A 327 -61.28 -19.48 -10.31
CA GLU A 327 -61.83 -18.13 -10.15
C GLU A 327 -61.24 -17.42 -8.94
N LEU A 328 -60.97 -18.12 -7.87
CA LEU A 328 -60.34 -17.57 -6.68
C LEU A 328 -58.85 -17.19 -6.95
N ALA A 329 -58.15 -17.92 -7.79
CA ALA A 329 -56.79 -17.65 -8.15
C ALA A 329 -56.68 -16.51 -9.19
N ASP A 330 -57.72 -16.21 -9.96
CA ASP A 330 -57.76 -15.17 -10.96
C ASP A 330 -58.14 -13.81 -10.35
N LEU A 331 -57.13 -13.00 -10.01
CA LEU A 331 -57.32 -11.67 -9.42
C LEU A 331 -58.01 -10.65 -10.35
N SER A 332 -58.27 -10.99 -11.61
CA SER A 332 -59.00 -10.13 -12.53
C SER A 332 -60.52 -10.28 -12.45
N ARG A 333 -60.99 -11.26 -11.69
CA ARG A 333 -62.44 -11.53 -11.49
C ARG A 333 -62.95 -10.98 -10.18
N ASP A 334 -64.00 -10.18 -10.26
CA ASP A 334 -64.66 -9.60 -9.09
C ASP A 334 -65.58 -10.59 -8.36
N ILE A 335 -65.95 -11.72 -8.97
CA ILE A 335 -66.91 -12.69 -8.44
C ILE A 335 -66.30 -14.09 -8.47
N VAL A 336 -66.39 -14.80 -7.36
CA VAL A 336 -65.99 -16.21 -7.21
C VAL A 336 -67.23 -17.04 -6.93
N HIS A 337 -67.46 -18.06 -7.73
CA HIS A 337 -68.64 -18.93 -7.57
C HIS A 337 -68.36 -20.05 -6.58
N VAL A 338 -69.37 -20.31 -5.72
CA VAL A 338 -69.31 -21.36 -4.70
C VAL A 338 -70.52 -22.27 -4.86
N VAL A 339 -70.28 -23.57 -4.88
CA VAL A 339 -71.34 -24.58 -4.93
C VAL A 339 -71.60 -25.09 -3.52
N GLY A 340 -72.74 -24.68 -2.92
CA GLY A 340 -73.10 -25.08 -1.54
C GLY A 340 -73.08 -23.95 -0.53
N ARG A 341 -72.93 -24.27 0.75
CA ARG A 341 -72.89 -23.29 1.84
C ARG A 341 -71.44 -23.06 2.27
N LEU A 342 -71.02 -21.83 2.26
CA LEU A 342 -69.75 -21.39 2.86
C LEU A 342 -69.94 -21.31 4.38
N ASN A 343 -69.11 -22.07 5.11
CA ASN A 343 -69.01 -21.99 6.59
C ASN A 343 -67.60 -21.45 6.89
N GLU A 344 -67.42 -20.81 8.04
CA GLU A 344 -66.12 -20.31 8.51
C GLU A 344 -65.03 -21.39 8.58
N ASP A 345 -65.44 -22.65 8.83
CA ASP A 345 -64.52 -23.80 8.87
C ASP A 345 -64.13 -24.32 7.46
N SER A 346 -64.93 -24.02 6.43
CA SER A 346 -64.66 -24.48 5.05
C SER A 346 -63.81 -23.51 4.25
N PHE A 347 -63.76 -22.23 4.61
CA PHE A 347 -63.00 -21.18 3.94
C PHE A 347 -62.53 -20.15 4.99
N ARG A 348 -61.23 -20.04 5.18
CA ARG A 348 -60.66 -19.01 6.05
C ARG A 348 -59.33 -18.50 5.52
N PRO A 349 -59.05 -17.22 5.69
CA PRO A 349 -57.75 -16.70 5.34
C PRO A 349 -56.67 -17.28 6.26
N LEU A 350 -55.55 -17.72 5.66
CA LEU A 350 -54.36 -18.11 6.39
C LEU A 350 -53.59 -16.84 6.80
N GLN A 351 -53.72 -16.47 8.07
CA GLN A 351 -52.99 -15.31 8.55
C GLN A 351 -51.50 -15.63 8.68
N THR A 352 -50.69 -14.92 7.95
CA THR A 352 -49.23 -14.96 8.13
C THR A 352 -48.86 -14.02 9.27
N ALA A 353 -48.13 -14.52 10.25
CA ALA A 353 -47.62 -13.68 11.34
C ALA A 353 -46.72 -12.59 10.77
N GLY A 354 -47.00 -11.33 11.10
CA GLY A 354 -46.14 -10.20 10.69
C GLY A 354 -44.78 -10.29 11.35
N LEU A 355 -43.82 -9.56 10.77
CA LEU A 355 -42.47 -9.44 11.31
C LEU A 355 -42.48 -8.94 12.73
N GLN A 356 -41.82 -9.67 13.63
CA GLN A 356 -41.68 -9.25 15.03
C GLN A 356 -40.59 -8.14 15.11
N GLY A 357 -40.81 -7.10 15.92
CA GLY A 357 -39.87 -5.99 16.11
C GLY A 357 -38.47 -6.45 16.56
N ASN A 358 -38.39 -7.58 17.26
CA ASN A 358 -37.12 -8.18 17.68
C ASN A 358 -36.20 -8.57 16.49
N SER A 359 -36.76 -8.97 15.34
CA SER A 359 -35.99 -9.34 14.15
C SER A 359 -35.27 -8.13 13.54
N LEU A 360 -35.94 -6.98 13.50
CA LEU A 360 -35.36 -5.73 13.05
C LEU A 360 -34.25 -5.25 13.99
N SER A 361 -34.51 -5.31 15.30
CA SER A 361 -33.52 -4.94 16.32
C SER A 361 -32.29 -5.83 16.25
N TYR A 362 -32.44 -7.13 16.07
CA TYR A 362 -31.33 -8.07 15.91
C TYR A 362 -30.50 -7.77 14.66
N ARG A 363 -31.15 -7.57 13.51
CA ARG A 363 -30.45 -7.21 12.28
C ARG A 363 -29.63 -5.92 12.45
N ASN A 364 -30.25 -4.88 13.04
CA ASN A 364 -29.58 -3.60 13.27
C ASN A 364 -28.40 -3.75 14.23
N SER A 365 -28.51 -4.57 15.27
CA SER A 365 -27.41 -4.89 16.17
C SER A 365 -26.24 -5.56 15.43
N ARG A 366 -26.50 -6.45 14.47
CA ARG A 366 -25.45 -7.06 13.65
C ARG A 366 -24.78 -6.07 12.71
N ILE A 367 -25.52 -5.10 12.18
CA ILE A 367 -24.94 -4.02 11.36
C ILE A 367 -24.02 -3.14 12.21
N GLU A 368 -24.45 -2.76 13.42
CA GLU A 368 -23.62 -1.97 14.33
C GLU A 368 -22.37 -2.76 14.77
N GLU A 369 -22.49 -4.05 15.07
CA GLU A 369 -21.35 -4.91 15.38
C GLU A 369 -20.35 -4.95 14.21
N LEU A 370 -20.80 -5.07 12.97
CA LEU A 370 -19.95 -5.05 11.78
C LEU A 370 -19.23 -3.70 11.63
N LYS A 371 -19.92 -2.59 11.86
CA LYS A 371 -19.32 -1.25 11.88
C LYS A 371 -18.25 -1.10 12.97
N GLU A 372 -18.51 -1.62 14.17
CA GLU A 372 -17.54 -1.60 15.27
C GLU A 372 -16.30 -2.43 14.96
N ILE A 373 -16.46 -3.65 14.45
CA ILE A 373 -15.35 -4.54 14.05
C ILE A 373 -14.50 -3.88 12.97
N SER A 374 -15.12 -3.27 11.97
CA SER A 374 -14.41 -2.60 10.88
C SER A 374 -13.76 -1.27 11.30
N GLY A 375 -14.20 -0.69 12.42
CA GLY A 375 -13.83 0.67 12.83
C GLY A 375 -14.37 1.77 11.90
N ASN A 376 -15.33 1.44 11.03
CA ASN A 376 -16.02 2.40 10.16
C ASN A 376 -17.25 2.96 10.88
N ARG A 377 -17.01 3.92 11.77
CA ARG A 377 -18.08 4.62 12.48
C ARG A 377 -18.62 5.77 11.64
N ASP A 378 -19.88 6.15 11.86
CA ASP A 378 -20.54 7.24 11.12
C ASP A 378 -19.76 8.57 11.22
N LEU A 379 -19.03 8.80 12.31
CA LEU A 379 -18.14 9.94 12.51
C LEU A 379 -16.95 9.99 11.54
N THR A 380 -16.39 8.83 11.17
CA THR A 380 -15.31 8.75 10.19
C THR A 380 -15.79 8.96 8.75
N GLN A 381 -17.10 8.76 8.52
CA GLN A 381 -17.76 8.95 7.22
C GLN A 381 -18.44 10.32 7.07
N GLY A 382 -18.18 11.28 7.99
CA GLY A 382 -18.75 12.62 7.93
C GLY A 382 -20.15 12.75 8.57
N GLY A 383 -20.64 11.71 9.26
CA GLY A 383 -21.85 11.79 10.07
C GLY A 383 -21.62 12.66 11.31
N THR A 384 -22.49 13.66 11.53
CA THR A 384 -22.45 14.50 12.73
C THR A 384 -23.25 13.86 13.85
N THR A 385 -22.61 13.55 14.96
CA THR A 385 -23.33 13.22 16.20
C THR A 385 -23.98 14.48 16.74
N GLY A 386 -25.31 14.45 16.93
CA GLY A 386 -26.05 15.61 17.39
C GLY A 386 -25.47 16.19 18.70
N GLY A 387 -25.13 17.49 18.67
CA GLY A 387 -24.67 18.23 19.82
C GLY A 387 -23.18 18.62 19.86
N VAL A 388 -22.32 18.09 18.98
CA VAL A 388 -20.89 18.46 18.92
C VAL A 388 -20.67 19.45 17.77
N THR A 389 -20.52 20.74 18.09
CA THR A 389 -20.33 21.81 17.10
C THR A 389 -18.90 22.38 17.08
N ALA A 390 -18.08 22.07 18.09
CA ALA A 390 -16.71 22.57 18.14
C ALA A 390 -15.80 21.78 17.20
N ALA A 391 -15.14 22.44 16.25
CA ALA A 391 -14.23 21.82 15.28
C ALA A 391 -13.11 20.99 15.95
N SER A 392 -12.57 21.46 17.09
CA SER A 392 -11.58 20.73 17.87
C SER A 392 -12.09 19.43 18.49
N ALA A 393 -13.35 19.39 18.92
CA ALA A 393 -13.96 18.17 19.48
C ALA A 393 -14.25 17.16 18.36
N ILE A 394 -14.67 17.59 17.19
CA ILE A 394 -14.87 16.75 16.01
C ILE A 394 -13.52 16.15 15.57
N ALA A 395 -12.46 16.98 15.51
CA ALA A 395 -11.12 16.51 15.18
C ALA A 395 -10.60 15.46 16.18
N ALA A 396 -10.80 15.67 17.49
CA ALA A 396 -10.41 14.73 18.53
C ALA A 396 -11.18 13.38 18.42
N LEU A 397 -12.47 13.43 18.07
CA LEU A 397 -13.27 12.23 17.86
C LEU A 397 -12.85 11.47 16.59
N GLN A 398 -12.54 12.18 15.51
CA GLN A 398 -11.99 11.60 14.28
C GLN A 398 -10.60 10.96 14.54
N GLU A 399 -9.77 11.64 15.32
CA GLU A 399 -8.47 11.10 15.71
C GLU A 399 -8.61 9.83 16.57
N ALA A 400 -9.54 9.80 17.51
CA ALA A 400 -9.82 8.61 18.31
C ALA A 400 -10.37 7.45 17.46
N GLY A 401 -11.22 7.73 16.47
CA GLY A 401 -11.78 6.74 15.55
C GLY A 401 -10.76 6.16 14.57
N SER A 402 -9.67 6.88 14.27
CA SER A 402 -8.65 6.45 13.31
C SER A 402 -7.54 5.55 13.86
N LYS A 403 -7.61 5.13 15.14
CA LYS A 403 -6.53 4.33 15.79
C LYS A 403 -6.21 3.04 15.05
N LEU A 404 -7.23 2.29 14.65
CA LEU A 404 -7.07 1.03 13.93
C LEU A 404 -6.45 1.24 12.54
N SER A 405 -6.89 2.27 11.81
CA SER A 405 -6.31 2.64 10.51
C SER A 405 -4.84 3.06 10.64
N ARG A 406 -4.48 3.78 11.70
CA ARG A 406 -3.07 4.17 11.96
C ARG A 406 -2.15 2.99 12.24
N ASP A 407 -2.61 1.98 12.97
CA ASP A 407 -1.79 0.78 13.23
C ASP A 407 -1.54 -0.01 11.94
N MET A 408 -2.57 -0.18 11.12
CA MET A 408 -2.44 -0.81 9.80
C MET A 408 -1.47 -0.06 8.88
N LEU A 409 -1.50 1.29 8.89
CA LEU A 409 -0.60 2.13 8.11
C LEU A 409 0.85 2.00 8.60
N LYS A 410 1.08 1.94 9.93
CA LYS A 410 2.43 1.70 10.48
C LYS A 410 3.00 0.34 10.04
N SER A 411 2.17 -0.70 9.98
CA SER A 411 2.59 -2.00 9.45
C SER A 411 2.96 -1.90 7.97
N ALA A 412 2.13 -1.24 7.17
CA ALA A 412 2.39 -1.02 5.75
C ALA A 412 3.68 -0.21 5.51
N TYR A 413 3.95 0.81 6.32
CA TYR A 413 5.18 1.61 6.21
C TYR A 413 6.43 0.81 6.53
N ARG A 414 6.36 -0.13 7.50
CA ARG A 414 7.46 -1.07 7.75
C ARG A 414 7.70 -2.01 6.56
N ALA A 415 6.63 -2.49 5.92
CA ALA A 415 6.75 -3.28 4.70
C ALA A 415 7.32 -2.45 3.55
N PHE A 416 6.87 -1.20 3.39
CA PHE A 416 7.38 -0.27 2.38
C PHE A 416 8.88 0.03 2.58
N ALA A 417 9.34 0.23 3.81
CA ALA A 417 10.76 0.40 4.11
C ALA A 417 11.59 -0.82 3.65
N ARG A 418 11.07 -2.05 3.84
CA ARG A 418 11.72 -3.28 3.33
C ARG A 418 11.75 -3.32 1.80
N GLN A 419 10.70 -2.83 1.14
CA GLN A 419 10.66 -2.71 -0.33
C GLN A 419 11.72 -1.74 -0.83
N CYS A 420 11.81 -0.55 -0.23
CA CYS A 420 12.83 0.44 -0.57
C CYS A 420 14.25 -0.10 -0.34
N TYR A 421 14.46 -0.87 0.73
CA TYR A 421 15.74 -1.54 0.95
C TYR A 421 16.10 -2.48 -0.22
N LEU A 422 15.17 -3.33 -0.67
CA LEU A 422 15.42 -4.22 -1.82
C LEU A 422 15.68 -3.45 -3.11
N ILE A 423 14.97 -2.34 -3.32
CA ILE A 423 15.19 -1.45 -4.47
C ILE A 423 16.61 -0.88 -4.45
N ILE A 424 17.08 -0.37 -3.29
CA ILE A 424 18.44 0.16 -3.14
C ILE A 424 19.49 -0.92 -3.40
N GLU A 425 19.27 -2.14 -2.93
CA GLU A 425 20.18 -3.26 -3.18
C GLU A 425 20.24 -3.64 -4.68
N LEU A 426 19.10 -3.63 -5.37
CA LEU A 426 19.08 -3.83 -6.83
C LEU A 426 19.76 -2.68 -7.57
N MET A 427 19.58 -1.42 -7.13
CA MET A 427 20.33 -0.28 -7.68
C MET A 427 21.84 -0.44 -7.47
N ARG A 428 22.26 -0.92 -6.29
CA ARG A 428 23.67 -1.21 -5.97
C ARG A 428 24.26 -2.23 -6.92
N GLN A 429 23.51 -3.28 -7.25
CA GLN A 429 23.97 -4.38 -8.07
C GLN A 429 23.97 -4.08 -9.57
N PHE A 430 22.94 -3.36 -10.07
CA PHE A 430 22.65 -3.29 -11.51
C PHE A 430 22.74 -1.90 -12.13
N TYR A 431 22.83 -0.80 -11.34
CA TYR A 431 22.98 0.54 -11.91
C TYR A 431 24.46 0.87 -12.15
N ASP A 432 25.11 0.09 -13.01
CA ASP A 432 26.54 0.23 -13.30
C ASP A 432 26.85 1.51 -14.10
N GLU A 433 25.93 1.93 -14.95
CA GLU A 433 26.05 3.13 -15.76
C GLU A 433 25.41 4.33 -15.07
N GLN A 434 25.91 5.53 -15.44
CA GLN A 434 25.32 6.77 -14.96
C GLN A 434 23.94 6.98 -15.59
N ARG A 435 22.91 7.04 -14.76
CA ARG A 435 21.53 7.34 -15.15
C ARG A 435 21.17 8.76 -14.76
N VAL A 436 20.32 9.41 -15.53
CA VAL A 436 19.85 10.77 -15.24
C VAL A 436 18.37 10.69 -14.90
N PHE A 437 18.03 11.14 -13.70
CA PHE A 437 16.67 11.18 -13.22
C PHE A 437 16.15 12.60 -13.23
N ARG A 438 14.98 12.81 -13.84
CA ARG A 438 14.29 14.09 -13.80
C ARG A 438 13.43 14.14 -12.54
N ILE A 439 13.78 15.03 -11.64
CA ILE A 439 13.03 15.31 -10.42
C ILE A 439 12.17 16.53 -10.68
N THR A 440 10.86 16.38 -10.53
CA THR A 440 9.94 17.52 -10.66
C THR A 440 9.69 18.07 -9.26
N GLY A 441 10.21 19.27 -8.98
CA GLY A 441 9.96 19.98 -7.73
C GLY A 441 8.48 20.37 -7.56
N GLN A 442 8.06 20.69 -6.34
CA GLN A 442 6.67 21.06 -6.03
C GLN A 442 6.13 22.28 -6.81
N ARG A 443 7.01 23.06 -7.45
CA ARG A 443 6.65 24.23 -8.29
C ARG A 443 6.71 23.95 -9.79
N GLY A 444 6.89 22.67 -10.20
CA GLY A 444 7.04 22.30 -11.61
C GLY A 444 8.44 22.55 -12.18
N GLU A 445 9.40 22.97 -11.35
CA GLU A 445 10.82 23.06 -11.73
C GLU A 445 11.35 21.65 -11.94
N SER A 446 12.01 21.39 -13.07
CA SER A 446 12.64 20.11 -13.36
C SER A 446 14.14 20.20 -13.09
N GLU A 447 14.63 19.38 -12.17
CA GLU A 447 16.04 19.20 -11.90
C GLU A 447 16.49 17.83 -12.44
N PHE A 448 17.65 17.77 -13.06
CA PHE A 448 18.21 16.53 -13.58
C PHE A 448 19.34 16.07 -12.66
N VAL A 449 19.09 14.98 -11.93
CA VAL A 449 20.06 14.42 -10.98
C VAL A 449 20.74 13.21 -11.63
N PRO A 450 22.07 13.30 -11.85
CA PRO A 450 22.83 12.13 -12.28
C PRO A 450 23.01 11.18 -11.09
N PHE A 451 22.73 9.90 -11.30
CA PHE A 451 22.87 8.85 -10.29
C PHE A 451 23.65 7.66 -10.85
N SER A 452 24.57 7.13 -10.06
CA SER A 452 25.29 5.88 -10.35
C SER A 452 25.47 5.08 -9.07
N ALA A 453 25.63 3.76 -9.21
CA ALA A 453 25.87 2.87 -8.08
C ALA A 453 27.23 3.08 -7.37
N GLN A 454 28.12 3.93 -7.88
CA GLN A 454 29.44 4.15 -7.28
C GLN A 454 29.37 4.59 -5.82
N GLY A 455 28.41 5.46 -5.47
CA GLY A 455 28.18 5.88 -4.10
C GLY A 455 27.68 4.78 -3.15
N LEU A 456 27.13 3.69 -3.71
CA LEU A 456 26.61 2.53 -2.99
C LEU A 456 27.62 1.40 -2.83
N ARG A 457 28.73 1.42 -3.59
CA ARG A 457 29.77 0.38 -3.52
C ARG A 457 30.59 0.50 -2.24
N ALA A 458 31.24 -0.62 -1.88
CA ALA A 458 32.13 -0.66 -0.73
C ALA A 458 33.23 0.41 -0.82
N LYS A 459 33.38 1.19 0.25
CA LYS A 459 34.39 2.23 0.38
C LYS A 459 35.48 1.74 1.32
N PRO A 460 36.78 2.04 1.04
CA PRO A 460 37.85 1.71 1.97
C PRO A 460 37.65 2.48 3.28
N VAL A 461 37.84 1.79 4.40
CA VAL A 461 37.81 2.43 5.72
C VAL A 461 39.17 3.10 5.93
N PRO A 462 39.22 4.38 6.36
CA PRO A 462 40.49 5.06 6.60
C PRO A 462 41.38 4.27 7.57
N ALA A 463 42.65 4.10 7.21
CA ALA A 463 43.62 3.42 8.05
C ALA A 463 43.82 4.15 9.37
N VAL A 464 43.72 3.44 10.50
CA VAL A 464 44.02 3.99 11.82
C VAL A 464 45.34 3.37 12.30
N GLY A 465 46.33 4.21 12.56
CA GLY A 465 47.65 3.75 13.03
C GLY A 465 48.42 2.92 12.00
N GLY A 466 48.13 3.07 10.69
CA GLY A 466 48.81 2.33 9.60
C GLY A 466 48.23 0.91 9.35
N VAL A 467 47.16 0.53 10.02
CA VAL A 467 46.46 -0.73 9.81
C VAL A 467 45.28 -0.49 8.87
N GLU A 468 45.25 -1.19 7.73
CA GLU A 468 44.08 -1.19 6.81
C GLU A 468 42.91 -1.92 7.48
N LEU A 469 41.80 -1.21 7.68
CA LEU A 469 40.58 -1.74 8.31
C LEU A 469 39.61 -2.42 7.33
N GLY A 470 40.04 -2.64 6.06
CA GLY A 470 39.22 -3.23 5.04
C GLY A 470 38.27 -2.25 4.33
N SER A 471 37.16 -2.76 3.81
CA SER A 471 36.14 -1.95 3.12
C SER A 471 34.80 -2.05 3.84
N ARG A 472 34.06 -0.93 3.86
CA ARG A 472 32.72 -0.80 4.42
C ARG A 472 31.70 -0.54 3.32
N GLU A 473 30.64 -1.32 3.27
CA GLU A 473 29.49 -1.01 2.43
C GLU A 473 28.63 0.08 3.10
N PRO A 474 28.16 1.10 2.35
CA PRO A 474 27.23 2.09 2.84
C PRO A 474 25.91 1.45 3.29
N VAL A 475 25.45 1.81 4.49
CA VAL A 475 24.19 1.35 5.07
C VAL A 475 23.30 2.55 5.32
N PHE A 476 22.04 2.42 4.94
CA PHE A 476 21.06 3.50 5.05
C PHE A 476 19.87 3.08 5.90
N ASP A 477 19.31 4.03 6.63
CA ASP A 477 18.04 3.89 7.30
C ASP A 477 16.95 4.52 6.43
N ILE A 478 15.80 3.85 6.33
CA ILE A 478 14.69 4.30 5.53
C ILE A 478 13.57 4.74 6.47
N VAL A 479 13.28 6.03 6.45
CA VAL A 479 12.16 6.65 7.16
C VAL A 479 11.02 6.86 6.18
N VAL A 480 9.83 6.42 6.55
CA VAL A 480 8.65 6.55 5.71
C VAL A 480 7.72 7.59 6.29
N SER A 481 7.37 8.57 5.50
CA SER A 481 6.37 9.58 5.81
C SER A 481 5.14 9.40 4.92
N ALA A 482 3.97 9.92 5.37
CA ALA A 482 2.79 9.96 4.53
C ALA A 482 2.87 11.16 3.59
N ALA A 483 2.73 10.94 2.30
CA ALA A 483 2.42 12.00 1.35
C ALA A 483 0.96 12.40 1.52
N LYS A 484 0.67 13.39 2.36
CA LYS A 484 -0.69 13.89 2.54
C LYS A 484 -1.14 14.62 1.26
N LYS A 485 -1.81 13.90 0.37
CA LYS A 485 -2.40 14.48 -0.85
C LYS A 485 -3.83 15.00 -0.65
N SER A 486 -4.40 14.94 0.56
CA SER A 486 -5.79 15.33 0.80
C SER A 486 -5.99 16.83 0.61
N THR A 487 -7.08 17.23 -0.04
CA THR A 487 -7.50 18.63 -0.20
C THR A 487 -7.70 19.33 1.14
N PHE A 488 -8.07 18.58 2.18
CA PHE A 488 -8.24 19.06 3.54
C PHE A 488 -6.91 19.46 4.20
N SER A 489 -5.84 18.68 3.96
CA SER A 489 -4.48 19.00 4.41
C SER A 489 -3.98 20.32 3.78
N ARG A 490 -4.26 20.56 2.49
CA ARG A 490 -3.89 21.81 1.81
C ARG A 490 -4.62 23.02 2.37
N LEU A 491 -5.90 22.88 2.72
CA LEU A 491 -6.67 23.95 3.34
C LEU A 491 -6.12 24.30 4.72
N SER A 492 -5.84 23.29 5.55
CA SER A 492 -5.24 23.47 6.87
C SER A 492 -3.85 24.11 6.78
N GLN A 493 -2.99 23.68 5.85
CA GLN A 493 -1.68 24.30 5.59
C GLN A 493 -1.79 25.75 5.16
N ASN A 494 -2.75 26.06 4.28
CA ASN A 494 -2.99 27.44 3.83
C ASN A 494 -3.48 28.33 4.97
N GLU A 495 -4.30 27.81 5.88
CA GLU A 495 -4.74 28.56 7.07
C GLU A 495 -3.58 28.79 8.03
N THR A 496 -2.78 27.75 8.34
CA THR A 496 -1.58 27.88 9.17
C THR A 496 -0.59 28.88 8.56
N ALA A 497 -0.37 28.85 7.24
CA ALA A 497 0.49 29.81 6.57
C ALA A 497 -0.04 31.25 6.68
N LYS A 498 -1.36 31.46 6.56
CA LYS A 498 -2.00 32.76 6.76
C LYS A 498 -1.88 33.25 8.20
N GLU A 499 -2.02 32.34 9.17
CA GLU A 499 -1.85 32.68 10.60
C GLU A 499 -0.40 33.04 10.91
N CYS A 500 0.58 32.27 10.46
CA CYS A 500 2.01 32.60 10.58
C CYS A 500 2.32 33.98 9.96
N TYR A 501 1.71 34.29 8.80
CA TYR A 501 1.87 35.62 8.18
C TYR A 501 1.24 36.74 9.03
N LYS A 502 0.03 36.54 9.54
CA LYS A 502 -0.67 37.52 10.40
C LYS A 502 0.08 37.75 11.72
N LEU A 503 0.67 36.73 12.30
CA LEU A 503 1.47 36.79 13.54
C LEU A 503 2.88 37.38 13.33
N GLY A 504 3.23 37.75 12.09
CA GLY A 504 4.51 38.38 11.77
C GLY A 504 5.72 37.44 11.85
N PHE A 505 5.54 36.14 11.68
CA PHE A 505 6.63 35.16 11.74
C PHE A 505 7.72 35.38 10.66
N PHE A 506 7.35 36.04 9.57
CA PHE A 506 8.27 36.35 8.47
C PHE A 506 8.93 37.75 8.61
N ASP A 507 8.60 38.49 9.68
CA ASP A 507 9.27 39.76 9.99
C ASP A 507 10.69 39.48 10.54
N PRO A 508 11.75 40.01 9.92
CA PRO A 508 13.11 39.85 10.40
C PRO A 508 13.32 40.31 11.85
N ALA A 509 12.55 41.26 12.32
CA ALA A 509 12.64 41.74 13.71
C ALA A 509 12.18 40.70 14.75
N ASN A 510 11.29 39.78 14.34
CA ASN A 510 10.71 38.76 15.19
C ASN A 510 11.29 37.37 14.92
N ALA A 511 12.40 37.26 14.16
CA ALA A 511 12.91 36.00 13.68
C ALA A 511 13.21 35.00 14.81
N ASP A 512 13.81 35.45 15.92
CA ASP A 512 14.16 34.57 17.04
C ASP A 512 12.92 34.06 17.78
N ALA A 513 11.93 34.92 18.00
CA ALA A 513 10.66 34.54 18.62
C ALA A 513 9.84 33.61 17.70
N ALA A 514 9.85 33.87 16.40
CA ALA A 514 9.20 33.02 15.40
C ALA A 514 9.86 31.64 15.31
N LEU A 515 11.19 31.55 15.41
CA LEU A 515 11.91 30.26 15.43
C LEU A 515 11.55 29.46 16.68
N ALA A 516 11.53 30.10 17.87
CA ALA A 516 11.14 29.45 19.11
C ALA A 516 9.69 28.93 19.07
N ALA A 517 8.77 29.71 18.49
CA ALA A 517 7.38 29.27 18.30
C ALA A 517 7.27 28.11 17.31
N LEU A 518 8.02 28.15 16.20
CA LEU A 518 8.05 27.09 15.19
C LEU A 518 8.68 25.80 15.72
N GLU A 519 9.56 25.85 16.72
CA GLU A 519 10.09 24.65 17.40
C GLU A 519 9.02 23.90 18.18
N MET A 520 8.00 24.58 18.66
CA MET A 520 6.86 24.01 19.39
C MET A 520 5.72 23.56 18.46
N MET A 521 5.78 23.92 17.17
CA MET A 521 4.77 23.60 16.18
C MET A 521 5.17 22.39 15.34
N ASP A 522 4.20 21.51 15.10
CA ASP A 522 4.36 20.36 14.20
C ASP A 522 3.32 20.45 13.08
N PHE A 523 3.77 20.89 11.89
CA PHE A 523 2.99 20.92 10.66
C PHE A 523 3.89 20.63 9.46
N GLU A 524 3.30 20.13 8.40
CA GLU A 524 4.03 19.76 7.19
C GLU A 524 4.76 20.96 6.56
N GLY A 525 6.06 20.83 6.37
CA GLY A 525 6.89 21.91 5.82
C GLY A 525 7.42 22.89 6.85
N VAL A 526 7.24 22.65 8.15
CA VAL A 526 7.76 23.52 9.24
C VAL A 526 9.26 23.78 9.08
N GLU A 527 10.05 22.79 8.66
CA GLU A 527 11.49 22.96 8.43
C GLU A 527 11.82 23.96 7.32
N LYS A 528 11.02 23.99 6.24
CA LYS A 528 11.17 24.99 5.17
C LYS A 528 10.86 26.41 5.66
N VAL A 529 9.84 26.52 6.51
CA VAL A 529 9.47 27.80 7.15
C VAL A 529 10.57 28.24 8.12
N ARG A 530 11.09 27.35 8.95
CA ARG A 530 12.23 27.61 9.87
C ARG A 530 13.46 28.08 9.09
N ALA A 531 13.82 27.37 8.02
CA ALA A 531 14.96 27.75 7.18
C ALA A 531 14.78 29.15 6.59
N ARG A 532 13.57 29.48 6.13
CA ARG A 532 13.27 30.81 5.56
C ARG A 532 13.31 31.93 6.60
N VAL A 533 12.74 31.70 7.78
CA VAL A 533 12.76 32.67 8.89
C VAL A 533 14.21 32.90 9.35
N ARG A 534 15.01 31.84 9.48
CA ARG A 534 16.45 31.92 9.84
C ARG A 534 17.22 32.73 8.80
N GLN A 535 16.98 32.47 7.50
CA GLN A 535 17.62 33.20 6.41
C GLN A 535 17.28 34.71 6.45
N ASN A 536 16.01 35.05 6.69
CA ASN A 536 15.57 36.43 6.78
C ASN A 536 16.20 37.13 8.00
N GLY A 537 16.29 36.48 9.15
CA GLY A 537 16.96 36.98 10.35
C GLY A 537 18.45 37.26 10.11
N THR A 538 19.15 36.31 9.48
CA THR A 538 20.58 36.46 9.16
C THR A 538 20.83 37.63 8.19
N LEU A 539 20.02 37.78 7.14
CA LEU A 539 20.12 38.89 6.21
C LEU A 539 19.86 40.26 6.88
N ALA A 540 18.88 40.32 7.79
CA ALA A 540 18.59 41.54 8.56
C ALA A 540 19.78 41.90 9.49
N GLN A 541 20.38 40.94 10.16
CA GLN A 541 21.57 41.15 10.98
C GLN A 541 22.77 41.65 10.17
N GLN A 542 23.00 41.08 8.98
CA GLN A 542 24.07 41.55 8.07
C GLN A 542 23.83 42.99 7.60
N LEU A 543 22.58 43.36 7.28
CA LEU A 543 22.22 44.70 6.92
C LEU A 543 22.46 45.69 8.07
N LEU A 544 22.08 45.35 9.30
CA LEU A 544 22.35 46.15 10.49
C LEU A 544 23.85 46.34 10.76
N GLN A 545 24.64 45.29 10.57
CA GLN A 545 26.11 45.38 10.68
C GLN A 545 26.71 46.27 9.62
N LEU A 546 26.27 46.18 8.36
CA LEU A 546 26.70 47.05 7.27
C LEU A 546 26.34 48.49 7.53
N GLN A 547 25.12 48.77 8.01
CA GLN A 547 24.70 50.13 8.41
C GLN A 547 25.56 50.66 9.55
N GLY A 548 25.86 49.83 10.55
CA GLY A 548 26.73 50.18 11.64
C GLY A 548 28.16 50.51 11.18
N GLN A 549 28.70 49.74 10.23
CA GLN A 549 30.01 50.01 9.63
C GLN A 549 30.01 51.29 8.79
N MET A 550 28.97 51.54 8.00
CA MET A 550 28.82 52.76 7.23
C MET A 550 28.68 54.01 8.14
N ALA A 551 27.94 53.87 9.24
CA ALA A 551 27.84 54.95 10.25
C ALA A 551 29.17 55.26 10.93
N ARG A 552 29.98 54.23 11.21
CA ARG A 552 31.36 54.41 11.76
C ARG A 552 32.29 55.04 10.73
N LEU A 553 32.20 54.65 9.48
CA LEU A 553 32.99 55.21 8.38
C LEU A 553 32.60 56.67 8.11
N SER A 554 31.31 57.02 8.14
CA SER A 554 30.85 58.40 8.00
C SER A 554 31.29 59.30 9.19
N ALA A 555 31.27 58.76 10.41
CA ALA A 555 31.78 59.47 11.58
C ALA A 555 33.30 59.70 11.52
N ALA A 556 34.06 58.72 11.02
CA ALA A 556 35.52 58.84 10.80
C ALA A 556 35.86 59.82 9.71
N LEU A 557 35.10 59.88 8.62
CA LEU A 557 35.24 60.84 7.51
C LEU A 557 34.90 62.29 8.00
N ALA A 558 33.96 62.46 8.89
CA ALA A 558 33.60 63.76 9.46
C ALA A 558 34.69 64.36 10.33
N GLN A 559 35.65 63.56 10.82
CA GLN A 559 36.82 64.00 11.63
C GLN A 559 38.03 64.40 10.78
N GLN A 560 38.00 64.26 9.48
CA GLN A 560 39.09 64.70 8.60
C GLN A 560 38.83 66.17 8.11
N PRO A 561 39.87 66.99 8.01
CA PRO A 561 39.73 68.36 7.53
C PRO A 561 39.24 68.39 6.06
N GLY A 562 38.00 68.89 5.86
CA GLY A 562 37.33 68.93 4.57
C GLY A 562 36.31 67.83 4.31
N GLY A 563 36.11 66.87 5.23
CA GLY A 563 35.24 65.71 5.07
C GLY A 563 33.78 65.91 5.48
N THR A 564 33.36 67.07 5.95
CA THR A 564 32.00 67.34 6.50
C THR A 564 30.89 67.19 5.45
N GLN A 565 31.14 67.57 4.20
CA GLN A 565 30.13 67.47 3.15
C GLN A 565 29.92 66.05 2.65
N THR A 566 31.02 65.27 2.52
CA THR A 566 30.99 63.86 2.15
C THR A 566 30.39 62.98 3.27
N ALA A 567 30.57 63.37 4.54
CA ALA A 567 29.99 62.69 5.71
C ALA A 567 28.48 62.93 5.81
N GLN A 568 28.03 64.16 5.47
CA GLN A 568 26.60 64.47 5.43
C GLN A 568 25.88 63.75 4.28
N ASP A 569 26.50 63.63 3.10
CA ASP A 569 25.94 62.91 1.95
C ASP A 569 25.86 61.40 2.22
N THR A 570 26.90 60.80 2.84
CA THR A 570 26.85 59.38 3.28
C THR A 570 25.88 59.12 4.41
N ALA A 571 25.72 60.04 5.37
CA ALA A 571 24.72 59.94 6.43
C ALA A 571 23.28 60.08 5.91
N SER A 572 23.06 60.96 4.89
CA SER A 572 21.77 61.07 4.24
C SER A 572 21.39 59.84 3.40
N LEU A 573 22.35 59.21 2.73
CA LEU A 573 22.15 57.96 2.02
C LEU A 573 21.86 56.78 2.96
N THR A 574 22.53 56.72 4.13
CA THR A 574 22.27 55.67 5.15
C THR A 574 20.91 55.88 5.84
N ALA A 575 20.47 57.11 6.02
CA ALA A 575 19.14 57.39 6.59
C ALA A 575 18.00 57.10 5.59
N GLN A 576 18.27 57.13 4.30
CA GLN A 576 17.31 56.75 3.23
C GLN A 576 17.19 55.25 2.97
N LEU A 577 18.02 54.44 3.60
CA LEU A 577 17.90 52.95 3.61
C LEU A 577 17.32 52.49 4.96
N PRO A 578 16.04 52.77 5.26
CA PRO A 578 15.45 52.24 6.48
C PRO A 578 15.38 50.71 6.38
N VAL A 579 15.69 50.04 7.48
CA VAL A 579 15.48 48.58 7.64
C VAL A 579 14.07 48.18 7.18
N ALA A 580 13.08 49.07 7.34
CA ALA A 580 11.72 48.94 6.83
C ALA A 580 11.62 48.97 5.29
N ALA A 581 12.51 49.68 4.56
CA ALA A 581 12.49 49.67 3.08
C ALA A 581 13.18 48.42 2.53
N ALA A 582 14.22 47.92 3.17
CA ALA A 582 14.82 46.60 2.85
C ALA A 582 13.86 45.46 3.17
N ALA A 583 13.12 45.52 4.28
CA ALA A 583 12.05 44.59 4.62
C ALA A 583 10.87 44.68 3.62
N ARG A 584 10.53 45.84 3.09
CA ARG A 584 9.52 46.00 2.03
C ARG A 584 10.01 45.54 0.66
N ALA A 585 11.28 45.68 0.34
CA ALA A 585 11.88 45.17 -0.89
C ALA A 585 11.99 43.62 -0.85
N MET A 586 12.10 43.02 0.34
CA MET A 586 12.05 41.58 0.54
C MET A 586 10.61 41.04 0.71
N ASN A 587 9.63 41.87 1.03
CA ASN A 587 8.21 41.54 0.98
C ASN A 587 7.75 41.58 -0.48
N TRP A 588 7.75 40.40 -1.11
CA TRP A 588 7.10 40.19 -2.40
C TRP A 588 5.60 40.54 -2.28
N ASN A 589 5.26 41.75 -2.67
CA ASN A 589 3.89 42.19 -2.87
C ASN A 589 3.36 41.45 -4.11
N GLY A 590 2.60 40.38 -3.88
CA GLY A 590 1.82 39.70 -4.90
C GLY A 590 0.68 40.55 -5.43
N LYS A 591 0.99 41.72 -5.98
CA LYS A 591 0.10 42.52 -6.82
C LYS A 591 0.90 42.94 -8.04
N GLU A 592 0.35 42.55 -9.19
CA GLU A 592 0.71 42.83 -10.57
C GLU A 592 1.43 41.69 -11.30
N VAL A 593 0.65 40.70 -11.74
CA VAL A 593 0.67 40.30 -13.14
C VAL A 593 -0.78 40.20 -13.59
N LYS A 594 -1.17 41.20 -14.41
CA LYS A 594 -2.33 41.10 -15.29
C LYS A 594 -2.09 40.03 -16.33
#